data_f95115da222155a785f507d2bade3f32
#
_entry.id   f95115da222155a785f507d2bade3f32
#
_cell.length_a   1.000
_cell.length_b   1.000
_cell.length_c   1.000
_cell.angle_alpha   90.00
_cell.angle_beta   90.00
_cell.angle_gamma   90.00
#
_symmetry.space_group_name_H-M   'P 1'
#
loop_
_entity.id
_entity.type
_entity.pdbx_description
1 polymer ?
#
loop_
_entity_poly.entity_id
_entity_poly.type
_entity_poly.pdbx_seq_one_letter_code
_entity_poly.pdbx_strand_id
1 'polypeptide(L)'
;MVHDPSYASNFLNPELLGGVTVKVPTFPEDGYHIRIEEYEKRVTDKTKMVLLTNPNNPTGVSYTREELEQLAAFCVKHDLICVCDQAFEDTVFPENEMVCISQLEGMWERTVTVCSVSKGMALSGFRVGWTYASDVIMDVYFACAVNIQGATSTLAQLAVMPAFRDDSFIREYMVKYDNRRKYAYKLFNSIPGISLRMPEAGFFVWIDVSQLGDSSEITQLLVDEARVSVNDGKFYGDMGNGHLRMIDGCFWEDADSYAAMDRMAETFRKLAHKKGLC
;
A
#
# COMPACT_ATOMS: atom_id res chain seq x y z
N MET A 1 -7.15 -12.41 -8.50
CA MET A 1 -5.92 -11.80 -9.04
C MET A 1 -5.52 -10.65 -8.12
N VAL A 2 -4.25 -10.52 -7.79
CA VAL A 2 -3.71 -9.47 -6.88
C VAL A 2 -2.45 -8.91 -7.51
N HIS A 3 -2.31 -7.58 -7.59
CA HIS A 3 -1.05 -6.97 -8.06
C HIS A 3 0.09 -7.28 -7.10
N ASP A 4 1.29 -7.44 -7.64
CA ASP A 4 2.51 -7.78 -6.91
C ASP A 4 3.60 -6.72 -7.25
N PRO A 5 4.12 -5.98 -6.26
CA PRO A 5 3.95 -6.17 -4.82
C PRO A 5 2.62 -5.63 -4.27
N SER A 6 2.14 -6.25 -3.18
CA SER A 6 0.93 -5.86 -2.47
C SER A 6 1.03 -6.17 -0.98
N TYR A 7 0.07 -5.70 -0.19
CA TYR A 7 0.00 -6.05 1.23
C TYR A 7 -0.17 -7.56 1.42
N ALA A 8 0.64 -8.16 2.29
CA ALA A 8 0.75 -9.61 2.41
C ALA A 8 -0.60 -10.33 2.61
N SER A 9 -1.52 -9.74 3.39
CA SER A 9 -2.84 -10.33 3.62
C SER A 9 -3.67 -10.45 2.35
N ASN A 10 -3.40 -9.66 1.33
CA ASN A 10 -4.11 -9.73 0.05
C ASN A 10 -3.80 -11.01 -0.72
N PHE A 11 -2.63 -11.59 -0.49
CA PHE A 11 -2.28 -12.91 -1.02
C PHE A 11 -2.83 -14.03 -0.15
N LEU A 12 -2.71 -13.89 1.18
CA LEU A 12 -2.98 -14.97 2.13
C LEU A 12 -4.47 -15.17 2.41
N ASN A 13 -5.27 -14.09 2.50
CA ASN A 13 -6.68 -14.19 2.86
C ASN A 13 -7.50 -15.02 1.86
N PRO A 14 -7.36 -14.87 0.53
CA PRO A 14 -8.06 -15.76 -0.41
C PRO A 14 -7.66 -17.23 -0.24
N GLU A 15 -6.38 -17.50 0.03
CA GLU A 15 -5.86 -18.87 0.20
C GLU A 15 -6.41 -19.54 1.47
N LEU A 16 -6.58 -18.78 2.55
CA LEU A 16 -7.22 -19.27 3.79
C LEU A 16 -8.67 -19.75 3.56
N LEU A 17 -9.33 -19.22 2.55
CA LEU A 17 -10.69 -19.58 2.15
C LEU A 17 -10.72 -20.59 1.00
N GLY A 18 -9.60 -21.22 0.66
CA GLY A 18 -9.48 -22.22 -0.39
C GLY A 18 -9.38 -21.65 -1.81
N GLY A 19 -9.19 -20.35 -1.95
CA GLY A 19 -8.92 -19.70 -3.22
C GLY A 19 -7.47 -19.90 -3.68
N VAL A 20 -7.22 -19.59 -4.94
CA VAL A 20 -5.88 -19.54 -5.53
C VAL A 20 -5.55 -18.09 -5.86
N THR A 21 -4.49 -17.58 -5.25
CA THR A 21 -4.01 -16.22 -5.53
C THR A 21 -3.14 -16.21 -6.78
N VAL A 22 -3.59 -15.48 -7.79
CA VAL A 22 -2.83 -15.23 -9.02
C VAL A 22 -2.16 -13.86 -8.89
N LYS A 23 -0.84 -13.83 -8.74
CA LYS A 23 -0.04 -12.62 -8.65
C LYS A 23 0.11 -11.97 -10.02
N VAL A 24 -0.15 -10.67 -10.12
CA VAL A 24 0.00 -9.87 -11.34
C VAL A 24 1.14 -8.88 -11.11
N PRO A 25 2.30 -9.05 -11.77
CA PRO A 25 3.46 -8.21 -11.49
C PRO A 25 3.24 -6.77 -11.94
N THR A 26 3.71 -5.84 -11.14
CA THR A 26 3.98 -4.45 -11.49
C THR A 26 5.48 -4.21 -11.44
N PHE A 27 5.99 -3.27 -12.22
CA PHE A 27 7.42 -3.19 -12.50
C PHE A 27 8.02 -1.84 -12.08
N PRO A 28 9.29 -1.83 -11.59
CA PRO A 28 9.98 -0.59 -11.22
C PRO A 28 10.09 0.42 -12.37
N GLU A 29 10.32 -0.05 -13.60
CA GLU A 29 10.45 0.82 -14.79
C GLU A 29 9.19 1.60 -15.12
N ASP A 30 8.01 1.08 -14.76
CA ASP A 30 6.72 1.79 -14.87
C ASP A 30 6.34 2.47 -13.57
N GLY A 31 7.22 2.43 -12.57
CA GLY A 31 6.94 2.92 -11.25
C GLY A 31 5.89 2.14 -10.48
N TYR A 32 5.73 0.87 -10.77
CA TYR A 32 4.73 -0.02 -10.19
C TYR A 32 3.28 0.30 -10.56
N HIS A 33 3.08 1.05 -11.66
CA HIS A 33 1.76 1.26 -12.24
C HIS A 33 1.22 0.00 -12.92
N ILE A 34 -0.11 -0.06 -13.09
CA ILE A 34 -0.80 -1.22 -13.65
C ILE A 34 -0.50 -1.35 -15.14
N ARG A 35 -0.12 -2.56 -15.58
CA ARG A 35 -0.15 -2.98 -16.99
C ARG A 35 -1.32 -3.93 -17.18
N ILE A 36 -2.35 -3.50 -17.86
CA ILE A 36 -3.56 -4.31 -18.04
C ILE A 36 -3.26 -5.62 -18.79
N GLU A 37 -2.24 -5.63 -19.64
CA GLU A 37 -1.78 -6.81 -20.39
C GLU A 37 -1.32 -7.93 -19.44
N GLU A 38 -0.80 -7.59 -18.27
CA GLU A 38 -0.38 -8.59 -17.29
C GLU A 38 -1.58 -9.29 -16.62
N TYR A 39 -2.72 -8.59 -16.49
CA TYR A 39 -3.98 -9.18 -16.07
C TYR A 39 -4.56 -10.07 -17.17
N GLU A 40 -4.58 -9.60 -18.44
CA GLU A 40 -5.10 -10.36 -19.58
C GLU A 40 -4.32 -11.67 -19.82
N LYS A 41 -3.01 -11.69 -19.58
CA LYS A 41 -2.19 -12.91 -19.69
C LYS A 41 -2.53 -13.98 -18.63
N ARG A 42 -3.13 -13.58 -17.52
CA ARG A 42 -3.30 -14.46 -16.34
C ARG A 42 -4.74 -14.78 -16.00
N VAL A 43 -5.71 -14.10 -16.60
CA VAL A 43 -7.12 -14.40 -16.40
C VAL A 43 -7.49 -15.75 -16.99
N THR A 44 -8.36 -16.48 -16.32
CA THR A 44 -8.91 -17.76 -16.78
C THR A 44 -10.41 -17.80 -16.46
N ASP A 45 -11.10 -18.84 -16.94
CA ASP A 45 -12.49 -19.13 -16.60
C ASP A 45 -12.74 -19.37 -15.09
N LYS A 46 -11.68 -19.69 -14.35
CA LYS A 46 -11.70 -19.86 -12.89
C LYS A 46 -11.50 -18.55 -12.13
N THR A 47 -11.06 -17.49 -12.79
CA THR A 47 -10.88 -16.19 -12.16
C THR A 47 -12.22 -15.60 -11.73
N LYS A 48 -12.33 -15.15 -10.48
CA LYS A 48 -13.58 -14.60 -9.92
C LYS A 48 -13.43 -13.18 -9.39
N MET A 49 -12.21 -12.78 -9.04
CA MET A 49 -12.01 -11.54 -8.33
C MET A 49 -10.66 -10.89 -8.68
N VAL A 50 -10.66 -9.56 -8.72
CA VAL A 50 -9.48 -8.72 -8.61
C VAL A 50 -9.48 -8.11 -7.22
N LEU A 51 -8.36 -8.18 -6.51
CA LEU A 51 -8.12 -7.43 -5.28
C LEU A 51 -7.14 -6.32 -5.60
N LEU A 52 -7.59 -5.09 -5.46
CA LEU A 52 -6.87 -3.86 -5.72
C LEU A 52 -6.58 -3.17 -4.38
N THR A 53 -5.36 -2.68 -4.17
CA THR A 53 -5.05 -1.75 -3.09
C THR A 53 -4.72 -0.40 -3.71
N ASN A 54 -5.54 0.61 -3.47
CA ASN A 54 -5.35 1.96 -4.03
C ASN A 54 -5.64 3.02 -2.97
N PRO A 55 -4.65 3.80 -2.55
CA PRO A 55 -3.21 3.74 -2.91
C PRO A 55 -2.52 2.46 -2.47
N ASN A 56 -1.50 2.04 -3.25
CA ASN A 56 -0.85 0.77 -3.04
C ASN A 56 0.14 0.78 -1.86
N ASN A 57 0.05 -0.23 -1.04
CA ASN A 57 1.02 -0.63 -0.03
C ASN A 57 1.70 -1.93 -0.51
N PRO A 58 3.03 -1.93 -0.79
CA PRO A 58 4.07 -1.09 -0.19
C PRO A 58 4.61 0.04 -1.08
N THR A 59 4.22 0.17 -2.33
CA THR A 59 4.91 1.02 -3.32
C THR A 59 4.62 2.51 -3.18
N GLY A 60 3.51 2.87 -2.52
CA GLY A 60 3.07 4.25 -2.39
C GLY A 60 2.48 4.85 -3.68
N VAL A 61 2.13 4.01 -4.66
CA VAL A 61 1.51 4.46 -5.92
C VAL A 61 0.02 4.74 -5.70
N SER A 62 -0.47 5.82 -6.28
CA SER A 62 -1.90 6.11 -6.48
C SER A 62 -2.21 5.91 -7.97
N TYR A 63 -2.99 4.90 -8.29
CA TYR A 63 -3.26 4.57 -9.69
C TYR A 63 -4.06 5.66 -10.39
N THR A 64 -3.66 5.98 -11.61
CA THR A 64 -4.29 7.01 -12.42
C THR A 64 -5.71 6.62 -12.83
N ARG A 65 -6.51 7.62 -13.19
CA ARG A 65 -7.87 7.39 -13.72
C ARG A 65 -7.85 6.46 -14.94
N GLU A 66 -6.92 6.67 -15.86
CA GLU A 66 -6.79 5.86 -17.07
C GLU A 66 -6.49 4.39 -16.76
N GLU A 67 -5.56 4.12 -15.84
CA GLU A 67 -5.26 2.75 -15.39
C GLU A 67 -6.48 2.08 -14.77
N LEU A 68 -7.20 2.80 -13.91
CA LEU A 68 -8.38 2.27 -13.25
C LEU A 68 -9.56 2.07 -14.21
N GLU A 69 -9.69 2.90 -15.24
CA GLU A 69 -10.66 2.71 -16.33
C GLU A 69 -10.34 1.44 -17.16
N GLN A 70 -9.06 1.19 -17.45
CA GLN A 70 -8.62 -0.04 -18.10
C GLN A 70 -8.90 -1.28 -17.22
N LEU A 71 -8.61 -1.19 -15.91
CA LEU A 71 -8.91 -2.28 -14.98
C LEU A 71 -10.42 -2.49 -14.80
N ALA A 72 -11.21 -1.42 -14.79
CA ALA A 72 -12.67 -1.49 -14.77
C ALA A 72 -13.22 -2.21 -16.00
N ALA A 73 -12.76 -1.80 -17.19
CA ALA A 73 -13.14 -2.46 -18.44
C ALA A 73 -12.77 -3.96 -18.45
N PHE A 74 -11.61 -4.30 -17.91
CA PHE A 74 -11.19 -5.69 -17.72
C PHE A 74 -12.12 -6.45 -16.78
N CYS A 75 -12.47 -5.88 -15.62
CA CYS A 75 -13.41 -6.50 -14.68
C CYS A 75 -14.80 -6.71 -15.30
N VAL A 76 -15.30 -5.73 -16.04
CA VAL A 76 -16.58 -5.83 -16.75
C VAL A 76 -16.54 -6.92 -17.82
N LYS A 77 -15.51 -6.92 -18.67
CA LYS A 77 -15.30 -7.88 -19.75
C LYS A 77 -15.29 -9.33 -19.27
N HIS A 78 -14.65 -9.60 -18.15
CA HIS A 78 -14.46 -10.94 -17.60
C HIS A 78 -15.45 -11.29 -16.49
N ASP A 79 -16.44 -10.44 -16.22
CA ASP A 79 -17.43 -10.57 -15.14
C ASP A 79 -16.82 -10.85 -13.77
N LEU A 80 -15.85 -10.01 -13.37
CA LEU A 80 -15.11 -10.16 -12.13
C LEU A 80 -15.64 -9.21 -11.04
N ILE A 81 -15.60 -9.67 -9.81
CA ILE A 81 -15.75 -8.80 -8.62
C ILE A 81 -14.42 -8.08 -8.38
N CYS A 82 -14.49 -6.80 -8.03
CA CYS A 82 -13.36 -6.02 -7.56
C CYS A 82 -13.48 -5.78 -6.05
N VAL A 83 -12.48 -6.18 -5.28
CA VAL A 83 -12.33 -5.77 -3.89
C VAL A 83 -11.26 -4.69 -3.85
N CYS A 84 -11.65 -3.46 -3.48
CA CYS A 84 -10.74 -2.32 -3.43
C CYS A 84 -10.43 -1.94 -1.98
N ASP A 85 -9.19 -2.16 -1.55
CA ASP A 85 -8.67 -1.68 -0.27
C ASP A 85 -8.22 -0.22 -0.43
N GLN A 86 -8.97 0.70 0.18
CA GLN A 86 -8.73 2.15 0.17
C GLN A 86 -8.23 2.66 1.53
N ALA A 87 -7.60 1.81 2.34
CA ALA A 87 -7.16 2.20 3.69
C ALA A 87 -6.22 3.41 3.72
N PHE A 88 -5.59 3.76 2.60
CA PHE A 88 -4.69 4.91 2.45
C PHE A 88 -5.29 6.09 1.66
N GLU A 89 -6.60 6.11 1.42
CA GLU A 89 -7.27 7.13 0.59
C GLU A 89 -7.00 8.58 1.04
N ASP A 90 -6.95 8.82 2.36
CA ASP A 90 -6.68 10.15 2.94
C ASP A 90 -5.20 10.57 2.86
N THR A 91 -4.32 9.73 2.32
CA THR A 91 -2.86 9.95 2.33
C THR A 91 -2.28 10.21 0.95
N VAL A 92 -3.11 10.49 -0.04
CA VAL A 92 -2.67 10.88 -1.39
C VAL A 92 -2.11 12.29 -1.35
N PHE A 93 -0.90 12.47 -1.89
CA PHE A 93 -0.26 13.79 -1.93
C PHE A 93 -0.90 14.68 -3.01
N PRO A 94 -0.91 16.01 -2.82
CA PRO A 94 -1.71 16.94 -3.62
C PRO A 94 -1.44 16.96 -5.12
N GLU A 95 -0.28 16.48 -5.55
CA GLU A 95 0.07 16.33 -6.97
C GLU A 95 -0.57 15.13 -7.66
N ASN A 96 -1.25 14.27 -6.89
CA ASN A 96 -1.90 13.04 -7.39
C ASN A 96 -3.40 13.06 -7.10
N GLU A 97 -4.16 12.26 -7.82
CA GLU A 97 -5.60 12.13 -7.65
C GLU A 97 -5.94 10.80 -6.96
N MET A 98 -6.85 10.84 -5.98
CA MET A 98 -7.47 9.62 -5.46
C MET A 98 -8.70 9.28 -6.31
N VAL A 99 -8.63 8.22 -7.08
CA VAL A 99 -9.74 7.73 -7.90
C VAL A 99 -10.37 6.50 -7.27
N CYS A 100 -11.68 6.56 -7.02
CA CYS A 100 -12.46 5.43 -6.51
C CYS A 100 -12.94 4.57 -7.69
N ILE A 101 -12.42 3.38 -7.83
CA ILE A 101 -12.79 2.47 -8.93
C ILE A 101 -14.29 2.13 -8.94
N SER A 102 -14.96 2.12 -7.79
CA SER A 102 -16.40 1.88 -7.67
C SER A 102 -17.27 2.93 -8.37
N GLN A 103 -16.72 4.11 -8.67
CA GLN A 103 -17.42 5.20 -9.36
C GLN A 103 -17.28 5.14 -10.89
N LEU A 104 -16.43 4.25 -11.40
CA LEU A 104 -16.22 4.09 -12.83
C LEU A 104 -17.34 3.28 -13.47
N GLU A 105 -17.51 3.42 -14.77
CA GLU A 105 -18.60 2.78 -15.52
C GLU A 105 -18.60 1.24 -15.32
N GLY A 106 -19.76 0.70 -14.97
CA GLY A 106 -19.97 -0.74 -14.75
C GLY A 106 -19.35 -1.29 -13.46
N MET A 107 -18.73 -0.47 -12.60
CA MET A 107 -18.03 -0.95 -11.41
C MET A 107 -18.86 -0.95 -10.13
N TRP A 108 -19.89 -0.12 -10.00
CA TRP A 108 -20.71 -0.09 -8.78
C TRP A 108 -21.29 -1.46 -8.40
N GLU A 109 -21.82 -2.17 -9.40
CA GLU A 109 -22.50 -3.46 -9.22
C GLU A 109 -21.56 -4.63 -8.88
N ARG A 110 -20.25 -4.41 -8.98
CA ARG A 110 -19.23 -5.44 -8.82
C ARG A 110 -18.07 -5.06 -7.90
N THR A 111 -18.12 -3.89 -7.25
CA THR A 111 -17.02 -3.44 -6.38
C THR A 111 -17.43 -3.50 -4.92
N VAL A 112 -16.54 -4.09 -4.11
CA VAL A 112 -16.54 -3.99 -2.65
C VAL A 112 -15.41 -3.04 -2.26
N THR A 113 -15.72 -1.88 -1.72
CA THR A 113 -14.73 -0.91 -1.25
C THR A 113 -14.58 -1.03 0.25
N VAL A 114 -13.33 -1.09 0.71
CA VAL A 114 -12.96 -1.21 2.13
C VAL A 114 -12.16 0.00 2.55
N CYS A 115 -12.65 0.73 3.54
CA CYS A 115 -12.05 1.94 4.08
C CYS A 115 -11.75 1.79 5.58
N SER A 116 -10.90 2.66 6.11
CA SER A 116 -10.48 2.56 7.51
C SER A 116 -10.05 3.90 8.10
N VAL A 117 -10.40 4.15 9.35
CA VAL A 117 -9.84 5.27 10.13
C VAL A 117 -8.38 5.05 10.54
N SER A 118 -7.83 3.86 10.27
CA SER A 118 -6.55 3.42 10.84
C SER A 118 -5.33 4.17 10.32
N LYS A 119 -5.38 4.70 9.09
CA LYS A 119 -4.22 5.25 8.37
C LYS A 119 -4.27 6.77 8.28
N GLY A 120 -5.05 7.34 7.39
CA GLY A 120 -5.14 8.79 7.23
C GLY A 120 -5.56 9.50 8.52
N MET A 121 -6.52 8.95 9.25
CA MET A 121 -6.95 9.52 10.52
C MET A 121 -6.07 9.14 11.72
N ALA A 122 -5.04 8.28 11.55
CA ALA A 122 -4.14 7.81 12.61
C ALA A 122 -4.84 7.14 13.81
N LEU A 123 -6.03 6.59 13.62
CA LEU A 123 -6.88 6.01 14.66
C LEU A 123 -6.86 4.48 14.67
N SER A 124 -5.71 3.87 14.36
CA SER A 124 -5.57 2.41 14.19
C SER A 124 -5.94 1.61 15.44
N GLY A 125 -5.75 2.17 16.65
CA GLY A 125 -6.07 1.53 17.93
C GLY A 125 -7.57 1.33 18.17
N PHE A 126 -8.44 2.11 17.52
CA PHE A 126 -9.89 2.00 17.68
C PHE A 126 -10.51 0.83 16.91
N ARG A 127 -9.79 0.24 15.94
CA ARG A 127 -10.26 -0.90 15.15
C ARG A 127 -11.60 -0.64 14.44
N VAL A 128 -11.75 0.54 13.82
CA VAL A 128 -12.93 0.96 13.07
C VAL A 128 -12.59 1.07 11.59
N GLY A 129 -13.46 0.54 10.76
CA GLY A 129 -13.46 0.65 9.31
C GLY A 129 -14.86 0.42 8.79
N TRP A 130 -15.06 0.62 7.51
CA TRP A 130 -16.34 0.39 6.86
C TRP A 130 -16.15 -0.20 5.47
N THR A 131 -17.19 -0.82 5.00
CA THR A 131 -17.27 -1.37 3.65
C THR A 131 -18.53 -0.84 2.99
N TYR A 132 -18.45 -0.50 1.72
CA TYR A 132 -19.61 -0.16 0.92
C TYR A 132 -19.55 -0.86 -0.45
N ALA A 133 -20.72 -1.19 -0.96
CA ALA A 133 -20.95 -1.84 -2.26
C ALA A 133 -22.42 -1.66 -2.67
N SER A 134 -22.84 -2.23 -3.81
CA SER A 134 -24.25 -2.33 -4.17
C SER A 134 -25.04 -3.16 -3.15
N ASP A 135 -26.37 -2.92 -3.06
CA ASP A 135 -27.24 -3.59 -2.09
C ASP A 135 -27.14 -5.12 -2.18
N VAL A 136 -27.08 -5.67 -3.39
CA VAL A 136 -26.99 -7.12 -3.63
C VAL A 136 -25.72 -7.72 -2.99
N ILE A 137 -24.60 -7.03 -3.09
CA ILE A 137 -23.35 -7.46 -2.47
C ILE A 137 -23.43 -7.26 -0.95
N MET A 138 -23.97 -6.12 -0.50
CA MET A 138 -24.04 -5.79 0.91
C MET A 138 -24.96 -6.73 1.70
N ASP A 139 -26.05 -7.23 1.12
CA ASP A 139 -26.93 -8.20 1.77
C ASP A 139 -26.17 -9.49 2.12
N VAL A 140 -25.35 -10.00 1.17
CA VAL A 140 -24.52 -11.18 1.41
C VAL A 140 -23.40 -10.88 2.42
N TYR A 141 -22.73 -9.74 2.24
CA TYR A 141 -21.63 -9.33 3.11
C TYR A 141 -22.10 -9.13 4.57
N PHE A 142 -23.22 -8.46 4.76
CA PHE A 142 -23.81 -8.24 6.09
C PHE A 142 -24.14 -9.56 6.80
N ALA A 143 -24.76 -10.49 6.10
CA ALA A 143 -25.07 -11.81 6.66
C ALA A 143 -23.80 -12.54 7.11
N CYS A 144 -22.72 -12.49 6.32
CA CYS A 144 -21.42 -13.06 6.69
C CYS A 144 -20.79 -12.32 7.88
N ALA A 145 -20.78 -11.00 7.87
CA ALA A 145 -20.15 -10.17 8.90
C ALA A 145 -20.79 -10.39 10.28
N VAL A 146 -22.13 -10.45 10.36
CA VAL A 146 -22.85 -10.70 11.60
C VAL A 146 -22.49 -12.06 12.20
N ASN A 147 -22.30 -13.07 11.37
CA ASN A 147 -21.98 -14.44 11.83
C ASN A 147 -20.51 -14.65 12.17
N ILE A 148 -19.58 -13.91 11.52
CA ILE A 148 -18.14 -14.11 11.68
C ILE A 148 -17.56 -13.13 12.70
N GLN A 149 -17.95 -11.86 12.65
CA GLN A 149 -17.36 -10.78 13.45
C GLN A 149 -18.27 -10.32 14.59
N GLY A 150 -19.59 -10.47 14.44
CA GLY A 150 -20.54 -9.81 15.30
C GLY A 150 -20.58 -8.29 15.09
N ALA A 151 -20.92 -7.55 16.15
CA ALA A 151 -21.00 -6.10 16.10
C ALA A 151 -19.66 -5.44 16.43
N THR A 152 -19.27 -4.43 15.65
CA THR A 152 -18.13 -3.56 15.99
C THR A 152 -18.44 -2.74 17.24
N SER A 153 -17.42 -2.48 18.08
CA SER A 153 -17.56 -1.71 19.31
C SER A 153 -18.26 -0.36 19.09
N THR A 154 -19.43 -0.17 19.70
CA THR A 154 -20.17 1.11 19.65
C THR A 154 -19.36 2.26 20.26
N LEU A 155 -18.61 2.00 21.34
CA LEU A 155 -17.75 3.01 21.96
C LEU A 155 -16.66 3.48 21.01
N ALA A 156 -16.03 2.54 20.29
CA ALA A 156 -15.01 2.89 19.31
C ALA A 156 -15.59 3.70 18.14
N GLN A 157 -16.78 3.33 17.63
CA GLN A 157 -17.47 4.09 16.58
C GLN A 157 -17.80 5.52 17.05
N LEU A 158 -18.33 5.68 18.25
CA LEU A 158 -18.63 7.02 18.80
C LEU A 158 -17.36 7.84 19.03
N ALA A 159 -16.27 7.21 19.45
CA ALA A 159 -14.99 7.89 19.70
C ALA A 159 -14.33 8.43 18.41
N VAL A 160 -14.55 7.78 17.26
CA VAL A 160 -13.98 8.25 15.99
C VAL A 160 -14.87 9.26 15.26
N MET A 161 -16.13 9.44 15.65
CA MET A 161 -17.06 10.37 15.02
C MET A 161 -16.55 11.81 14.89
N PRO A 162 -15.83 12.38 15.90
CA PRO A 162 -15.26 13.73 15.75
C PRO A 162 -14.31 13.86 14.58
N ALA A 163 -13.53 12.83 14.23
CA ALA A 163 -12.58 12.85 13.14
C ALA A 163 -13.26 12.97 11.75
N PHE A 164 -14.50 12.52 11.61
CA PHE A 164 -15.29 12.72 10.40
C PHE A 164 -15.91 14.12 10.28
N ARG A 165 -15.94 14.88 11.38
CA ARG A 165 -16.47 16.25 11.40
C ARG A 165 -15.39 17.31 11.19
N ASP A 166 -14.18 16.99 11.62
CA ASP A 166 -13.01 17.84 11.47
C ASP A 166 -11.81 16.97 11.07
N ASP A 167 -11.39 17.11 9.82
CA ASP A 167 -10.28 16.39 9.20
C ASP A 167 -8.99 17.23 9.12
N SER A 168 -8.97 18.42 9.75
CA SER A 168 -7.86 19.37 9.68
C SER A 168 -6.52 18.75 10.10
N PHE A 169 -6.55 17.85 11.09
CA PHE A 169 -5.37 17.13 11.57
C PHE A 169 -4.75 16.23 10.51
N ILE A 170 -5.53 15.70 9.55
CA ILE A 170 -5.00 14.91 8.42
C ILE A 170 -4.06 15.78 7.58
N ARG A 171 -4.44 17.02 7.31
CA ARG A 171 -3.60 17.97 6.56
C ARG A 171 -2.29 18.27 7.27
N GLU A 172 -2.29 18.36 8.60
CA GLU A 172 -1.07 18.53 9.39
C GLU A 172 -0.13 17.33 9.25
N TYR A 173 -0.67 16.12 9.32
CA TYR A 173 0.12 14.91 9.11
C TYR A 173 0.66 14.81 7.68
N MET A 174 -0.14 15.17 6.69
CA MET A 174 0.28 15.13 5.29
C MET A 174 1.45 16.08 5.02
N VAL A 175 1.51 17.25 5.66
CA VAL A 175 2.68 18.15 5.56
C VAL A 175 3.94 17.48 6.11
N LYS A 176 3.86 16.78 7.27
CA LYS A 176 4.99 16.05 7.83
C LYS A 176 5.41 14.89 6.91
N TYR A 177 4.46 14.12 6.41
CA TYR A 177 4.76 13.00 5.50
C TYR A 177 5.38 13.49 4.19
N ASP A 178 4.92 14.60 3.63
CA ASP A 178 5.49 15.20 2.43
C ASP A 178 6.95 15.64 2.64
N ASN A 179 7.25 16.30 3.76
CA ASN A 179 8.61 16.67 4.11
C ASN A 179 9.52 15.44 4.25
N ARG A 180 9.04 14.39 4.91
CA ARG A 180 9.82 13.17 5.17
C ARG A 180 10.06 12.35 3.91
N ARG A 181 9.04 12.16 3.05
CA ARG A 181 9.24 11.47 1.76
C ARG A 181 10.24 12.21 0.87
N LYS A 182 10.18 13.55 0.82
CA LYS A 182 11.14 14.39 0.06
C LYS A 182 12.55 14.27 0.61
N TYR A 183 12.69 14.25 1.94
CA TYR A 183 13.98 14.03 2.60
C TYR A 183 14.53 12.65 2.27
N ALA A 184 13.74 11.59 2.44
CA ALA A 184 14.11 10.21 2.11
C ALA A 184 14.51 10.08 0.64
N TYR A 185 13.72 10.65 -0.28
CA TYR A 185 13.99 10.63 -1.72
C TYR A 185 15.36 11.24 -2.05
N LYS A 186 15.65 12.44 -1.53
CA LYS A 186 16.93 13.10 -1.76
C LYS A 186 18.09 12.32 -1.13
N LEU A 187 17.91 11.86 0.11
CA LEU A 187 18.95 11.20 0.88
C LEU A 187 19.34 9.85 0.25
N PHE A 188 18.38 8.98 0.04
CA PHE A 188 18.65 7.62 -0.42
C PHE A 188 19.09 7.56 -1.88
N ASN A 189 18.51 8.37 -2.78
CA ASN A 189 18.96 8.44 -4.17
C ASN A 189 20.36 9.06 -4.34
N SER A 190 20.95 9.64 -3.27
CA SER A 190 22.35 10.07 -3.28
C SER A 190 23.35 8.94 -3.06
N ILE A 191 22.88 7.72 -2.76
CA ILE A 191 23.71 6.58 -2.39
C ILE A 191 23.80 5.62 -3.57
N PRO A 192 25.01 5.32 -4.08
CA PRO A 192 25.18 4.36 -5.17
C PRO A 192 24.58 2.98 -4.83
N GLY A 193 23.85 2.41 -5.79
CA GLY A 193 23.20 1.11 -5.61
C GLY A 193 21.85 1.14 -4.89
N ILE A 194 21.33 2.33 -4.59
CA ILE A 194 19.98 2.52 -4.07
C ILE A 194 19.14 3.32 -5.06
N SER A 195 17.90 2.94 -5.22
CA SER A 195 16.91 3.76 -5.89
C SER A 195 15.61 3.84 -5.08
N LEU A 196 15.02 5.01 -5.09
CA LEU A 196 13.76 5.31 -4.44
C LEU A 196 12.93 6.18 -5.37
N ARG A 197 11.73 5.73 -5.69
CA ARG A 197 10.75 6.55 -6.37
C ARG A 197 10.03 7.46 -5.38
N MET A 198 9.65 8.67 -5.81
CA MET A 198 8.86 9.56 -4.97
C MET A 198 7.48 8.92 -4.71
N PRO A 199 7.11 8.63 -3.46
CA PRO A 199 5.79 8.09 -3.15
C PRO A 199 4.68 9.08 -3.52
N GLU A 200 3.59 8.58 -4.10
CA GLU A 200 2.40 9.35 -4.48
C GLU A 200 1.38 9.39 -3.35
N ALA A 201 1.47 8.44 -2.42
CA ALA A 201 0.61 8.33 -1.25
C ALA A 201 1.29 7.56 -0.11
N GLY A 202 0.66 7.57 1.06
CA GLY A 202 1.11 6.83 2.23
C GLY A 202 2.09 7.61 3.11
N PHE A 203 2.55 6.94 4.15
CA PHE A 203 3.57 7.42 5.08
C PHE A 203 4.70 6.39 5.19
N PHE A 204 5.10 5.86 4.04
CA PHE A 204 6.18 4.90 3.87
C PHE A 204 6.87 5.11 2.52
N VAL A 205 8.10 4.66 2.43
CA VAL A 205 8.89 4.67 1.21
C VAL A 205 9.31 3.26 0.83
N TRP A 206 9.37 3.00 -0.48
CA TRP A 206 9.75 1.73 -1.08
C TRP A 206 11.12 1.85 -1.71
N ILE A 207 12.12 1.22 -1.09
CA ILE A 207 13.54 1.42 -1.38
C ILE A 207 14.09 0.18 -2.08
N ASP A 208 14.57 0.34 -3.31
CA ASP A 208 15.33 -0.69 -4.01
C ASP A 208 16.77 -0.72 -3.48
N VAL A 209 17.16 -1.86 -2.95
CA VAL A 209 18.50 -2.16 -2.43
C VAL A 209 19.13 -3.35 -3.14
N SER A 210 18.57 -3.79 -4.26
CA SER A 210 18.95 -5.02 -4.97
C SER A 210 20.42 -5.05 -5.36
N GLN A 211 21.02 -3.90 -5.67
CA GLN A 211 22.45 -3.81 -5.97
C GLN A 211 23.34 -3.94 -4.73
N LEU A 212 22.82 -3.72 -3.54
CA LEU A 212 23.57 -3.83 -2.29
C LEU A 212 23.59 -5.26 -1.75
N GLY A 213 22.61 -6.09 -2.09
CA GLY A 213 22.55 -7.49 -1.67
C GLY A 213 21.16 -8.01 -1.35
N ASP A 214 21.07 -9.04 -0.54
CA ASP A 214 19.81 -9.65 -0.11
C ASP A 214 19.06 -8.72 0.86
N SER A 215 17.78 -8.47 0.60
CA SER A 215 16.98 -7.54 1.40
C SER A 215 16.77 -8.00 2.84
N SER A 216 16.75 -9.32 3.10
CA SER A 216 16.64 -9.86 4.47
C SER A 216 17.89 -9.62 5.27
N GLU A 217 19.08 -9.81 4.65
CA GLU A 217 20.38 -9.52 5.29
C GLU A 217 20.52 -8.02 5.57
N ILE A 218 20.10 -7.17 4.63
CA ILE A 218 20.14 -5.71 4.78
C ILE A 218 19.18 -5.26 5.89
N THR A 219 17.98 -5.84 5.97
CA THR A 219 17.04 -5.57 7.06
C THR A 219 17.65 -5.87 8.42
N GLN A 220 18.32 -7.01 8.57
CA GLN A 220 19.00 -7.36 9.81
C GLN A 220 20.16 -6.41 10.11
N LEU A 221 20.96 -6.07 9.10
CA LEU A 221 22.07 -5.13 9.23
C LEU A 221 21.60 -3.73 9.70
N LEU A 222 20.48 -3.24 9.21
CA LEU A 222 19.90 -1.98 9.67
C LEU A 222 19.47 -2.02 11.14
N VAL A 223 18.96 -3.14 11.62
CA VAL A 223 18.67 -3.32 13.05
C VAL A 223 19.96 -3.29 13.87
N ASP A 224 20.99 -3.99 13.42
CA ASP A 224 22.24 -4.17 14.19
C ASP A 224 23.10 -2.90 14.22
N GLU A 225 23.22 -2.20 13.09
CA GLU A 225 24.11 -1.04 12.95
C GLU A 225 23.38 0.31 13.08
N ALA A 226 22.23 0.46 12.40
CA ALA A 226 21.49 1.71 12.39
C ALA A 226 20.47 1.86 13.53
N ARG A 227 20.14 0.74 14.23
CA ARG A 227 19.06 0.69 15.23
C ARG A 227 17.71 1.13 14.63
N VAL A 228 17.47 0.73 13.39
CA VAL A 228 16.22 1.01 12.65
C VAL A 228 15.67 -0.31 12.11
N SER A 229 14.39 -0.55 12.39
CA SER A 229 13.66 -1.70 11.86
C SER A 229 12.84 -1.25 10.64
N VAL A 230 12.97 -2.00 9.55
CA VAL A 230 12.18 -1.83 8.33
C VAL A 230 11.56 -3.18 7.94
N ASN A 231 10.62 -3.17 7.01
CA ASN A 231 10.10 -4.43 6.49
C ASN A 231 10.90 -4.89 5.27
N ASP A 232 11.24 -6.18 5.24
CA ASP A 232 11.76 -6.82 4.05
C ASP A 232 10.68 -6.86 2.96
N GLY A 233 11.05 -6.46 1.75
CA GLY A 233 10.15 -6.42 0.60
C GLY A 233 9.60 -7.79 0.20
N LYS A 234 10.29 -8.87 0.51
CA LYS A 234 9.84 -10.25 0.27
C LYS A 234 8.46 -10.57 0.88
N PHE A 235 8.08 -9.87 1.96
CA PHE A 235 6.75 -10.03 2.56
C PHE A 235 5.60 -9.47 1.69
N TYR A 236 5.93 -8.70 0.66
CA TYR A 236 4.95 -8.02 -0.19
C TYR A 236 4.79 -8.66 -1.58
N GLY A 237 5.35 -9.85 -1.77
CA GLY A 237 5.26 -10.61 -3.00
C GLY A 237 6.61 -10.84 -3.69
N ASP A 238 6.58 -11.47 -4.84
CA ASP A 238 7.81 -11.86 -5.55
C ASP A 238 8.53 -10.64 -6.12
N MET A 239 7.77 -9.63 -6.56
CA MET A 239 8.30 -8.36 -7.05
C MET A 239 8.82 -7.46 -5.93
N GLY A 240 8.60 -7.85 -4.67
CA GLY A 240 9.16 -7.16 -3.51
C GLY A 240 10.60 -7.58 -3.18
N ASN A 241 11.11 -8.64 -3.80
CA ASN A 241 12.48 -9.08 -3.56
C ASN A 241 13.50 -7.98 -3.92
N GLY A 242 14.50 -7.78 -3.07
CA GLY A 242 15.50 -6.72 -3.26
C GLY A 242 15.02 -5.33 -2.82
N HIS A 243 13.87 -5.22 -2.16
CA HIS A 243 13.32 -3.96 -1.68
C HIS A 243 13.15 -3.94 -0.16
N LEU A 244 13.06 -2.73 0.38
CA LEU A 244 12.71 -2.48 1.78
C LEU A 244 11.54 -1.51 1.84
N ARG A 245 10.58 -1.75 2.76
CA ARG A 245 9.56 -0.76 3.09
C ARG A 245 9.93 -0.10 4.41
N MET A 246 10.25 1.17 4.37
CA MET A 246 10.46 2.02 5.56
C MET A 246 9.20 2.84 5.83
N ILE A 247 8.70 2.82 7.07
CA ILE A 247 7.63 3.71 7.52
C ILE A 247 8.27 5.00 8.01
N ASP A 248 7.93 6.12 7.39
CA ASP A 248 8.41 7.45 7.75
C ASP A 248 7.47 8.19 8.71
N GLY A 249 6.25 7.66 8.88
CA GLY A 249 5.21 8.21 9.76
C GLY A 249 5.25 7.73 11.22
N CYS A 250 6.29 7.00 11.66
CA CYS A 250 6.32 6.39 13.00
C CYS A 250 6.79 7.33 14.13
N PHE A 251 7.40 8.45 13.81
CA PHE A 251 7.86 9.45 14.79
C PHE A 251 6.93 10.66 14.84
N TRP A 252 6.80 11.25 16.03
CA TRP A 252 6.04 12.48 16.18
C TRP A 252 6.81 13.69 15.61
N GLU A 253 8.11 13.78 15.92
CA GLU A 253 8.97 14.87 15.45
C GLU A 253 9.71 14.51 14.17
N ASP A 254 9.82 15.46 13.25
CA ASP A 254 10.56 15.28 11.99
C ASP A 254 12.03 15.01 12.22
N ALA A 255 12.63 15.67 13.25
CA ALA A 255 14.03 15.46 13.60
C ALA A 255 14.38 14.01 13.93
N ASP A 256 13.50 13.29 14.63
CA ASP A 256 13.72 11.88 14.98
C ASP A 256 13.63 10.99 13.73
N SER A 257 12.69 11.31 12.83
CA SER A 257 12.55 10.62 11.55
C SER A 257 13.80 10.81 10.68
N TYR A 258 14.28 12.05 10.55
CA TYR A 258 15.49 12.36 9.78
C TYR A 258 16.73 11.70 10.39
N ALA A 259 16.89 11.73 11.71
CA ALA A 259 18.00 11.08 12.38
C ALA A 259 18.03 9.55 12.16
N ALA A 260 16.85 8.91 12.10
CA ALA A 260 16.75 7.50 11.77
C ALA A 260 17.17 7.23 10.31
N MET A 261 16.68 8.04 9.36
CA MET A 261 17.05 7.95 7.95
C MET A 261 18.55 8.18 7.73
N ASP A 262 19.16 9.13 8.44
CA ASP A 262 20.60 9.41 8.36
C ASP A 262 21.44 8.21 8.81
N ARG A 263 21.05 7.53 9.89
CA ARG A 263 21.73 6.30 10.33
C ARG A 263 21.60 5.17 9.32
N MET A 264 20.41 5.03 8.70
CA MET A 264 20.24 4.07 7.60
C MET A 264 21.15 4.41 6.43
N ALA A 265 21.19 5.68 6.02
CA ALA A 265 22.02 6.15 4.92
C ALA A 265 23.52 5.90 5.16
N GLU A 266 24.00 6.07 6.40
CA GLU A 266 25.37 5.75 6.75
C GLU A 266 25.68 4.26 6.58
N THR A 267 24.76 3.39 7.03
CA THR A 267 24.90 1.93 6.87
C THR A 267 24.87 1.55 5.39
N PHE A 268 23.98 2.13 4.60
CA PHE A 268 23.94 1.89 3.16
C PHE A 268 25.21 2.34 2.44
N ARG A 269 25.79 3.51 2.78
CA ARG A 269 27.06 3.98 2.20
C ARG A 269 28.22 3.03 2.51
N LYS A 270 28.31 2.54 3.75
CA LYS A 270 29.30 1.53 4.12
C LYS A 270 29.15 0.27 3.27
N LEU A 271 27.93 -0.17 3.06
CA LEU A 271 27.63 -1.35 2.25
C LEU A 271 27.94 -1.12 0.77
N ALA A 272 27.57 0.03 0.21
CA ALA A 272 27.90 0.41 -1.16
C ALA A 272 29.42 0.44 -1.42
N HIS A 273 30.18 1.02 -0.49
CA HIS A 273 31.65 1.00 -0.55
C HIS A 273 32.21 -0.43 -0.49
N LYS A 274 31.70 -1.28 0.42
CA LYS A 274 32.12 -2.70 0.49
C LYS A 274 31.83 -3.47 -0.80
N LYS A 275 30.80 -3.07 -1.55
CA LYS A 275 30.41 -3.66 -2.85
C LYS A 275 31.16 -3.03 -4.03
N GLY A 276 31.99 -2.02 -3.83
CA GLY A 276 32.73 -1.34 -4.89
C GLY A 276 31.88 -0.46 -5.79
N LEU A 277 30.77 0.05 -5.28
CA LEU A 277 29.86 0.93 -6.02
C LEU A 277 30.25 2.42 -5.90
N CYS A 278 31.17 2.75 -4.99
CA CYS A 278 31.72 4.10 -4.78
C CYS A 278 33.17 4.04 -4.29
#